data_37b3ed0c84463289b05ad38cf8039902
#
_entry.id   37b3ed0c84463289b05ad38cf8039902
#
_cell.length_a   1.000
_cell.length_b   1.000
_cell.length_c   1.000
_cell.angle_alpha   90.00
_cell.angle_beta   90.00
_cell.angle_gamma   90.00
#
_symmetry.space_group_name_H-M   'P 1'
#
loop_
_entity.id
_entity.type
_entity.pdbx_description
1 polymer ?
#
loop_
_entity_poly.entity_id
_entity_poly.type
_entity_poly.pdbx_seq_one_letter_code
_entity_poly.pdbx_strand_id
1 'polypeptide(L)'
;LLYHLIHKIIMSTAVQKAAPAAPKMDVIFETINVSQIKNLFEALKEIVEDATFEFDAHGLRIFTLDKGRVLAVHVRINADKLEKYYCKKPIAIGVNMKIFYQLIRIIEKDDILTLTHEEDSNRLGIFITNESRKIKTRYYLNLMDATKEERKLPDIEYKSVVMIPADTFHKICRFMSEWSENIEIKCVDSQLTLSCEGDTVDQTTTIGQSDDGLVFTRNENPEKIIEGVFSLKYLILFTKCSKLCEVIHVHLQNDLPLTIVYKIGSIGDIKLCLAPKPKDD
;
A
#
# COMPACT_ATOMS: atom_id res chain seq x y z
N LEU A 1 -36.08 61.81 14.98
CA LEU A 1 -34.66 62.12 14.62
C LEU A 1 -33.74 61.05 15.19
N LEU A 2 -33.90 60.63 16.45
CA LEU A 2 -33.04 59.61 17.10
C LEU A 2 -33.09 58.23 16.42
N TYR A 3 -34.28 57.81 15.97
CA TYR A 3 -34.49 56.53 15.31
C TYR A 3 -33.80 56.46 13.94
N HIS A 4 -33.71 57.52 13.22
CA HIS A 4 -33.04 57.63 11.92
C HIS A 4 -31.48 57.64 12.06
N LEU A 5 -31.01 58.17 13.19
CA LEU A 5 -29.58 58.18 13.48
C LEU A 5 -29.06 56.79 13.88
N ILE A 6 -29.83 56.03 14.69
CA ILE A 6 -29.51 54.67 15.12
C ILE A 6 -29.57 53.71 13.92
N HIS A 7 -30.52 53.87 13.00
CA HIS A 7 -30.58 53.05 11.79
C HIS A 7 -29.39 53.28 10.83
N LYS A 8 -28.89 54.52 10.74
CA LYS A 8 -27.67 54.84 9.94
C LYS A 8 -26.40 54.31 10.57
N ILE A 9 -26.29 54.23 11.89
CA ILE A 9 -25.12 53.70 12.60
C ILE A 9 -25.10 52.15 12.49
N ILE A 10 -26.23 51.50 12.56
CA ILE A 10 -26.33 50.02 12.39
C ILE A 10 -26.00 49.58 10.96
N MET A 11 -26.35 50.37 9.95
CA MET A 11 -26.03 50.07 8.55
C MET A 11 -24.59 50.41 8.16
N SER A 12 -23.90 51.30 8.93
CA SER A 12 -22.49 51.70 8.67
C SER A 12 -21.45 50.76 9.30
N THR A 13 -21.87 49.86 10.19
CA THR A 13 -20.98 48.89 10.83
C THR A 13 -21.12 47.43 10.31
N ALA A 14 -21.77 47.26 9.15
CA ALA A 14 -21.62 46.02 8.41
C ALA A 14 -20.21 45.93 7.85
N VAL A 15 -19.24 45.66 8.73
CA VAL A 15 -17.92 45.16 8.32
C VAL A 15 -18.20 43.95 7.43
N GLN A 16 -18.05 44.11 6.14
CA GLN A 16 -17.98 43.00 5.20
C GLN A 16 -16.83 42.11 5.69
N LYS A 17 -17.19 41.11 6.48
CA LYS A 17 -16.32 40.01 6.78
C LYS A 17 -16.05 39.38 5.43
N ALA A 18 -14.90 39.68 4.84
CA ALA A 18 -14.45 39.04 3.61
C ALA A 18 -14.66 37.55 3.78
N ALA A 19 -15.41 36.97 2.86
CA ALA A 19 -15.56 35.51 2.84
C ALA A 19 -14.15 34.91 2.88
N PRO A 20 -13.88 33.95 3.76
CA PRO A 20 -12.56 33.33 3.82
C PRO A 20 -12.22 32.86 2.40
N ALA A 21 -11.06 33.25 1.89
CA ALA A 21 -10.57 32.83 0.60
C ALA A 21 -10.70 31.30 0.57
N ALA A 22 -11.23 30.76 -0.54
CA ALA A 22 -11.35 29.31 -0.69
C ALA A 22 -10.00 28.67 -0.38
N PRO A 23 -9.95 27.63 0.47
CA PRO A 23 -8.71 27.01 0.88
C PRO A 23 -7.92 26.60 -0.36
N LYS A 24 -6.65 27.00 -0.45
CA LYS A 24 -5.77 26.61 -1.55
C LYS A 24 -5.35 25.16 -1.31
N MET A 25 -6.03 24.24 -1.96
CA MET A 25 -5.69 22.84 -1.90
C MET A 25 -4.42 22.55 -2.69
N ASP A 26 -3.44 21.92 -2.05
CA ASP A 26 -2.25 21.38 -2.71
C ASP A 26 -2.52 19.99 -3.28
N VAL A 27 -3.32 19.19 -2.57
CA VAL A 27 -3.68 17.83 -2.96
C VAL A 27 -5.18 17.61 -2.82
N ILE A 28 -5.77 16.96 -3.82
CA ILE A 28 -7.09 16.34 -3.79
C ILE A 28 -6.93 14.92 -4.35
N PHE A 29 -7.33 13.93 -3.57
CA PHE A 29 -7.37 12.53 -3.95
C PHE A 29 -8.76 12.01 -3.62
N GLU A 30 -9.54 11.59 -4.62
CA GLU A 30 -10.92 11.13 -4.43
C GLU A 30 -11.13 9.79 -5.14
N THR A 31 -11.75 8.84 -4.44
CA THR A 31 -12.02 7.51 -5.00
C THR A 31 -13.29 6.88 -4.45
N ILE A 32 -13.97 6.12 -5.32
CA ILE A 32 -15.06 5.19 -4.98
C ILE A 32 -14.53 3.77 -4.74
N ASN A 33 -13.26 3.49 -5.05
CA ASN A 33 -12.63 2.19 -4.83
C ASN A 33 -12.27 1.96 -3.36
N VAL A 34 -13.20 2.30 -2.48
CA VAL A 34 -13.00 2.39 -1.02
C VAL A 34 -12.68 1.05 -0.37
N SER A 35 -13.24 -0.05 -0.88
CA SER A 35 -12.96 -1.39 -0.36
C SER A 35 -11.50 -1.79 -0.57
N GLN A 36 -10.94 -1.47 -1.73
CA GLN A 36 -9.53 -1.72 -2.07
C GLN A 36 -8.60 -0.88 -1.20
N ILE A 37 -8.92 0.41 -1.02
CA ILE A 37 -8.17 1.31 -0.14
C ILE A 37 -8.21 0.81 1.31
N LYS A 38 -9.40 0.44 1.81
CA LYS A 38 -9.55 -0.08 3.16
C LYS A 38 -8.72 -1.34 3.40
N ASN A 39 -8.77 -2.31 2.46
CA ASN A 39 -8.00 -3.54 2.53
C ASN A 39 -6.49 -3.29 2.47
N LEU A 40 -6.05 -2.35 1.62
CA LEU A 40 -4.65 -1.93 1.53
C LEU A 40 -4.14 -1.41 2.89
N PHE A 41 -4.85 -0.45 3.48
CA PHE A 41 -4.41 0.15 4.74
C PHE A 41 -4.64 -0.77 5.95
N GLU A 42 -5.58 -1.73 5.88
CA GLU A 42 -5.70 -2.81 6.85
C GLU A 42 -4.44 -3.68 6.86
N ALA A 43 -3.88 -3.99 5.70
CA ALA A 43 -2.63 -4.73 5.60
C ALA A 43 -1.42 -3.89 6.03
N LEU A 44 -1.33 -2.65 5.54
CA LEU A 44 -0.18 -1.77 5.80
C LEU A 44 0.03 -1.50 7.29
N LYS A 45 -1.03 -1.28 8.07
CA LYS A 45 -0.90 -1.03 9.51
C LYS A 45 -0.31 -2.20 10.32
N GLU A 46 -0.34 -3.42 9.76
CA GLU A 46 0.27 -4.60 10.37
C GLU A 46 1.75 -4.76 9.95
N ILE A 47 2.13 -4.16 8.82
CA ILE A 47 3.46 -4.29 8.22
C ILE A 47 4.36 -3.14 8.66
N VAL A 48 3.82 -1.90 8.69
CA VAL A 48 4.57 -0.68 8.99
C VAL A 48 3.80 0.21 9.97
N GLU A 49 4.53 0.86 10.87
CA GLU A 49 3.95 1.75 11.88
C GLU A 49 3.65 3.13 11.31
N ASP A 50 4.66 3.72 10.67
CA ASP A 50 4.61 5.04 10.06
C ASP A 50 5.06 4.95 8.61
N ALA A 51 4.46 5.78 7.75
CA ALA A 51 4.84 5.84 6.35
C ALA A 51 4.75 7.27 5.81
N THR A 52 5.55 7.57 4.80
CA THR A 52 5.48 8.82 4.07
C THR A 52 4.58 8.64 2.85
N PHE A 53 3.53 9.45 2.77
CA PHE A 53 2.69 9.57 1.58
C PHE A 53 3.29 10.61 0.67
N GLU A 54 3.71 10.20 -0.50
CA GLU A 54 4.24 11.08 -1.54
C GLU A 54 3.20 11.25 -2.64
N PHE A 55 2.69 12.47 -2.78
CA PHE A 55 1.78 12.85 -3.86
C PHE A 55 2.55 13.58 -4.94
N ASP A 56 2.36 13.17 -6.20
CA ASP A 56 2.91 13.81 -7.37
C ASP A 56 1.89 13.83 -8.53
N ALA A 57 2.29 14.24 -9.73
CA ALA A 57 1.41 14.27 -10.89
C ALA A 57 0.89 12.88 -11.31
N HIS A 58 1.53 11.80 -10.85
CA HIS A 58 1.20 10.43 -11.22
C HIS A 58 0.30 9.72 -10.18
N GLY A 59 0.13 10.31 -9.00
CA GLY A 59 -0.74 9.76 -7.96
C GLY A 59 -0.10 9.73 -6.57
N LEU A 60 -0.48 8.72 -5.78
CA LEU A 60 0.06 8.47 -4.45
C LEU A 60 1.08 7.35 -4.51
N ARG A 61 2.25 7.62 -3.95
CA ARG A 61 3.30 6.63 -3.68
C ARG A 61 3.56 6.55 -2.17
N ILE A 62 3.77 5.33 -1.67
CA ILE A 62 4.25 5.08 -0.32
C ILE A 62 5.48 4.19 -0.46
N PHE A 63 6.61 4.65 0.06
CA PHE A 63 7.82 3.84 0.14
C PHE A 63 8.32 3.85 1.57
N THR A 64 8.58 2.67 2.12
CA THR A 64 9.12 2.53 3.47
C THR A 64 9.91 1.24 3.61
N LEU A 65 10.87 1.25 4.54
CA LEU A 65 11.66 0.09 4.94
C LEU A 65 11.29 -0.29 6.37
N ASP A 66 11.36 -1.58 6.68
CA ASP A 66 11.32 -2.01 8.07
C ASP A 66 12.57 -1.54 8.86
N LYS A 67 12.50 -1.59 10.19
CA LYS A 67 13.61 -1.17 11.06
C LYS A 67 14.91 -1.94 10.78
N GLY A 68 14.82 -3.19 10.35
CA GLY A 68 15.94 -4.05 9.98
C GLY A 68 16.47 -3.84 8.57
N ARG A 69 15.77 -3.06 7.75
CA ARG A 69 16.03 -2.88 6.30
C ARG A 69 16.07 -4.18 5.50
N VAL A 70 15.35 -5.19 5.99
CA VAL A 70 15.18 -6.49 5.35
C VAL A 70 13.96 -6.50 4.45
N LEU A 71 12.92 -5.73 4.82
CA LEU A 71 11.68 -5.60 4.08
C LEU A 71 11.53 -4.17 3.54
N ALA A 72 11.28 -4.05 2.22
CA ALA A 72 10.83 -2.83 1.59
C ALA A 72 9.37 -2.96 1.15
N VAL A 73 8.58 -1.94 1.43
CA VAL A 73 7.18 -1.80 1.03
C VAL A 73 7.06 -0.66 0.04
N HIS A 74 6.54 -0.92 -1.14
CA HIS A 74 6.28 0.10 -2.14
C HIS A 74 4.84 -0.01 -2.63
N VAL A 75 4.05 1.04 -2.38
CA VAL A 75 2.68 1.18 -2.87
C VAL A 75 2.64 2.22 -3.96
N ARG A 76 1.86 1.99 -4.99
CA ARG A 76 1.52 2.96 -6.02
C ARG A 76 0.02 2.94 -6.29
N ILE A 77 -0.60 4.12 -6.20
CA ILE A 77 -1.99 4.36 -6.62
C ILE A 77 -1.95 5.40 -7.73
N ASN A 78 -2.46 5.03 -8.91
CA ASN A 78 -2.33 5.84 -10.11
C ASN A 78 -3.40 6.93 -10.18
N ALA A 79 -3.00 8.16 -10.49
CA ALA A 79 -3.87 9.32 -10.60
C ALA A 79 -5.01 9.15 -11.63
N ASP A 80 -4.70 8.49 -12.77
CA ASP A 80 -5.64 8.24 -13.87
C ASP A 80 -6.73 7.20 -13.54
N LYS A 81 -6.63 6.55 -12.38
CA LYS A 81 -7.59 5.55 -11.88
C LYS A 81 -8.46 6.06 -10.74
N LEU A 82 -8.34 7.33 -10.42
CA LEU A 82 -9.11 8.00 -9.37
C LEU A 82 -10.23 8.85 -9.99
N GLU A 83 -11.32 9.00 -9.28
CA GLU A 83 -12.45 9.83 -9.73
C GLU A 83 -12.07 11.30 -9.83
N LYS A 84 -11.23 11.75 -8.88
CA LYS A 84 -10.64 13.08 -8.92
C LYS A 84 -9.25 13.06 -8.31
N TYR A 85 -8.30 13.61 -9.04
CA TYR A 85 -6.96 13.79 -8.56
C TYR A 85 -6.42 15.17 -8.95
N TYR A 86 -5.80 15.83 -7.99
CA TYR A 86 -5.09 17.07 -8.19
C TYR A 86 -3.88 17.12 -7.26
N CYS A 87 -2.74 17.47 -7.79
CA CYS A 87 -1.52 17.72 -7.02
C CYS A 87 -0.83 18.95 -7.61
N LYS A 88 -0.78 20.05 -6.86
CA LYS A 88 -0.19 21.32 -7.29
C LYS A 88 1.31 21.22 -7.50
N LYS A 89 1.99 20.55 -6.56
CA LYS A 89 3.44 20.30 -6.54
C LYS A 89 3.69 19.00 -5.77
N PRO A 90 4.77 18.28 -6.07
CA PRO A 90 5.12 17.11 -5.30
C PRO A 90 5.23 17.43 -3.81
N ILE A 91 4.55 16.65 -2.98
CA ILE A 91 4.52 16.82 -1.52
C ILE A 91 4.67 15.46 -0.85
N ALA A 92 5.39 15.44 0.26
CA ALA A 92 5.57 14.28 1.13
C ALA A 92 5.04 14.59 2.53
N ILE A 93 4.18 13.74 3.06
CA ILE A 93 3.56 13.90 4.38
C ILE A 93 3.72 12.61 5.20
N GLY A 94 4.09 12.74 6.47
CA GLY A 94 4.23 11.60 7.39
C GLY A 94 2.89 11.22 8.00
N VAL A 95 2.55 9.92 7.95
CA VAL A 95 1.26 9.39 8.40
C VAL A 95 1.45 8.14 9.25
N ASN A 96 0.84 8.10 10.44
CA ASN A 96 0.78 6.89 11.23
C ASN A 96 -0.30 5.95 10.66
N MET A 97 0.10 4.75 10.24
CA MET A 97 -0.75 3.79 9.55
C MET A 97 -1.90 3.28 10.40
N LYS A 98 -1.65 3.05 11.70
CA LYS A 98 -2.67 2.55 12.62
C LYS A 98 -3.77 3.59 12.83
N ILE A 99 -3.40 4.85 13.05
CA ILE A 99 -4.35 5.94 13.25
C ILE A 99 -5.12 6.19 11.95
N PHE A 100 -4.43 6.27 10.80
CA PHE A 100 -5.07 6.46 9.51
C PHE A 100 -6.11 5.37 9.22
N TYR A 101 -5.74 4.09 9.42
CA TYR A 101 -6.70 2.98 9.26
C TYR A 101 -7.89 3.08 10.21
N GLN A 102 -7.68 3.49 11.48
CA GLN A 102 -8.78 3.67 12.44
C GLN A 102 -9.83 4.66 11.94
N LEU A 103 -9.42 5.72 11.22
CA LEU A 103 -10.33 6.73 10.67
C LEU A 103 -11.09 6.23 9.44
N ILE A 104 -10.44 5.43 8.57
CA ILE A 104 -11.06 4.94 7.34
C ILE A 104 -11.76 3.59 7.47
N ARG A 105 -11.58 2.86 8.58
CA ARG A 105 -12.19 1.51 8.76
C ARG A 105 -13.71 1.50 8.72
N ILE A 106 -14.34 2.64 8.99
CA ILE A 106 -15.80 2.80 8.99
C ILE A 106 -16.39 2.90 7.58
N ILE A 107 -15.55 3.08 6.55
CA ILE A 107 -15.98 3.22 5.16
C ILE A 107 -16.78 1.99 4.71
N GLU A 108 -17.94 2.24 4.12
CA GLU A 108 -18.80 1.25 3.48
C GLU A 108 -18.63 1.28 1.94
N LYS A 109 -19.16 0.27 1.26
CA LYS A 109 -18.96 0.05 -0.18
C LYS A 109 -19.40 1.22 -1.07
N ASP A 110 -20.46 1.92 -0.67
CA ASP A 110 -21.09 3.00 -1.47
C ASP A 110 -20.62 4.40 -1.03
N ASP A 111 -19.57 4.45 -0.22
CA ASP A 111 -18.99 5.71 0.22
C ASP A 111 -17.95 6.21 -0.80
N ILE A 112 -17.69 7.50 -0.72
CA ILE A 112 -16.61 8.18 -1.44
C ILE A 112 -15.58 8.62 -0.41
N LEU A 113 -14.32 8.25 -0.61
CA LEU A 113 -13.20 8.72 0.18
C LEU A 113 -12.52 9.88 -0.54
N THR A 114 -12.40 11.02 0.14
CA THR A 114 -11.62 12.16 -0.34
C THR A 114 -10.52 12.50 0.67
N LEU A 115 -9.28 12.52 0.22
CA LEU A 115 -8.15 13.03 0.98
C LEU A 115 -7.78 14.41 0.44
N THR A 116 -7.49 15.36 1.33
CA THR A 116 -7.09 16.72 0.95
C THR A 116 -5.93 17.20 1.80
N HIS A 117 -5.05 17.99 1.19
CA HIS A 117 -4.02 18.71 1.90
C HIS A 117 -4.05 20.18 1.47
N GLU A 118 -4.05 21.09 2.44
CA GLU A 118 -4.03 22.53 2.22
C GLU A 118 -2.61 23.06 2.33
N GLU A 119 -2.30 24.12 1.58
CA GLU A 119 -0.99 24.79 1.60
C GLU A 119 -0.64 25.22 3.03
N ASP A 120 0.58 24.88 3.46
CA ASP A 120 1.11 25.20 4.80
C ASP A 120 0.33 24.56 5.99
N SER A 121 -0.54 23.60 5.72
CA SER A 121 -1.25 22.88 6.78
C SER A 121 -0.45 21.68 7.28
N ASN A 122 -0.41 21.48 8.59
CA ASN A 122 0.11 20.24 9.20
C ASN A 122 -1.00 19.20 9.40
N ARG A 123 -1.99 19.17 8.51
CA ARG A 123 -3.13 18.25 8.62
C ARG A 123 -3.51 17.65 7.28
N LEU A 124 -3.87 16.36 7.32
CA LEU A 124 -4.52 15.67 6.22
C LEU A 124 -6.03 15.67 6.48
N GLY A 125 -6.81 16.28 5.59
CA GLY A 125 -8.26 16.17 5.59
C GLY A 125 -8.69 14.81 5.03
N ILE A 126 -9.56 14.11 5.75
CA ILE A 126 -10.13 12.81 5.36
C ILE A 126 -11.64 12.95 5.38
N PHE A 127 -12.26 12.88 4.23
CA PHE A 127 -13.71 13.03 4.08
C PHE A 127 -14.31 11.73 3.57
N ILE A 128 -15.35 11.26 4.24
CA ILE A 128 -16.12 10.07 3.87
C ILE A 128 -17.53 10.56 3.59
N THR A 129 -17.99 10.40 2.36
CA THR A 129 -19.29 10.90 1.91
C THR A 129 -20.13 9.74 1.37
N ASN A 130 -21.35 9.60 1.89
CA ASN A 130 -22.39 8.75 1.33
C ASN A 130 -23.51 9.63 0.78
N GLU A 131 -23.60 9.70 -0.55
CA GLU A 131 -24.57 10.60 -1.18
C GLU A 131 -26.01 10.11 -1.03
N SER A 132 -26.23 8.79 -1.10
CA SER A 132 -27.56 8.19 -0.98
C SER A 132 -28.15 8.36 0.41
N ARG A 133 -27.34 8.20 1.46
CA ARG A 133 -27.72 8.38 2.86
C ARG A 133 -27.57 9.82 3.36
N LYS A 134 -26.98 10.71 2.55
CA LYS A 134 -26.66 12.11 2.91
C LYS A 134 -25.77 12.23 4.15
N ILE A 135 -24.89 11.25 4.36
CA ILE A 135 -23.93 11.22 5.48
C ILE A 135 -22.60 11.80 5.00
N LYS A 136 -22.03 12.71 5.79
CA LYS A 136 -20.71 13.30 5.54
C LYS A 136 -19.91 13.30 6.83
N THR A 137 -18.84 12.53 6.88
CA THR A 137 -17.91 12.47 8.00
C THR A 137 -16.60 13.15 7.61
N ARG A 138 -16.05 13.96 8.50
CA ARG A 138 -14.81 14.72 8.28
C ARG A 138 -13.86 14.50 9.41
N TYR A 139 -12.62 14.13 9.07
CA TYR A 139 -11.51 14.06 10.01
C TYR A 139 -10.38 14.95 9.53
N TYR A 140 -9.60 15.44 10.47
CA TYR A 140 -8.34 16.12 10.22
C TYR A 140 -7.26 15.41 11.02
N LEU A 141 -6.40 14.68 10.33
CA LEU A 141 -5.29 13.95 10.92
C LEU A 141 -4.07 14.87 11.00
N ASN A 142 -3.52 15.06 12.20
CA ASN A 142 -2.25 15.76 12.35
C ASN A 142 -1.14 14.92 11.74
N LEU A 143 -0.32 15.57 10.92
CA LEU A 143 0.78 14.94 10.21
C LEU A 143 2.02 14.83 11.10
N MET A 144 2.84 13.85 10.79
CA MET A 144 4.17 13.66 11.35
C MET A 144 5.21 14.23 10.39
N ASP A 145 6.44 14.41 10.85
CA ASP A 145 7.54 14.75 9.97
C ASP A 145 7.74 13.66 8.93
N ALA A 146 7.73 14.06 7.67
CA ALA A 146 7.96 13.11 6.58
C ALA A 146 9.43 12.68 6.56
N THR A 147 9.66 11.39 6.66
CA THR A 147 10.99 10.83 6.41
C THR A 147 11.19 10.76 4.90
N LYS A 148 11.96 11.68 4.33
CA LYS A 148 12.37 11.60 2.93
C LYS A 148 13.39 10.47 2.77
N GLU A 149 12.92 9.29 2.49
CA GLU A 149 13.79 8.25 1.97
C GLU A 149 13.96 8.50 0.46
N GLU A 150 15.09 9.05 0.05
CA GLU A 150 15.41 9.30 -1.37
C GLU A 150 15.59 7.99 -2.18
N ARG A 151 15.34 6.85 -1.56
CA ARG A 151 15.56 5.54 -2.17
C ARG A 151 14.36 5.13 -3.02
N LYS A 152 14.59 5.05 -4.31
CA LYS A 152 13.71 4.35 -5.24
C LYS A 152 14.09 2.87 -5.20
N LEU A 153 13.09 1.99 -5.26
CA LEU A 153 13.37 0.60 -5.62
C LEU A 153 14.10 0.60 -6.97
N PRO A 154 15.27 -0.05 -7.08
CA PRO A 154 15.91 -0.18 -8.37
C PRO A 154 14.96 -0.91 -9.33
N ASP A 155 14.95 -0.50 -10.59
CA ASP A 155 14.28 -1.26 -11.65
C ASP A 155 15.06 -2.56 -11.87
N ILE A 156 14.60 -3.60 -11.20
CA ILE A 156 15.20 -4.93 -11.32
C ILE A 156 14.42 -5.70 -12.38
N GLU A 157 15.10 -6.17 -13.38
CA GLU A 157 14.56 -7.07 -14.38
C GLU A 157 14.73 -8.52 -13.91
N TYR A 158 13.66 -9.06 -13.33
CA TYR A 158 13.67 -10.44 -12.82
C TYR A 158 13.59 -11.45 -13.96
N LYS A 159 14.41 -12.50 -13.88
CA LYS A 159 14.45 -13.58 -14.87
C LYS A 159 13.36 -14.61 -14.70
N SER A 160 12.85 -14.78 -13.49
CA SER A 160 11.69 -15.62 -13.20
C SER A 160 10.58 -14.80 -12.57
N VAL A 161 9.41 -14.85 -13.18
CA VAL A 161 8.17 -14.24 -12.66
C VAL A 161 7.06 -15.27 -12.79
N VAL A 162 6.49 -15.62 -11.66
CA VAL A 162 5.39 -16.59 -11.59
C VAL A 162 4.13 -15.93 -11.04
N MET A 163 2.99 -16.29 -11.60
CA MET A 163 1.67 -16.03 -11.06
C MET A 163 1.21 -17.24 -10.29
N ILE A 164 0.70 -17.02 -9.08
CA ILE A 164 0.16 -18.08 -8.22
C ILE A 164 -1.06 -17.55 -7.46
N PRO A 165 -2.07 -18.39 -7.20
CA PRO A 165 -3.17 -18.02 -6.32
C PRO A 165 -2.63 -17.60 -4.94
N ALA A 166 -3.04 -16.42 -4.48
CA ALA A 166 -2.56 -15.84 -3.21
C ALA A 166 -2.80 -16.79 -2.03
N ASP A 167 -3.98 -17.39 -1.97
CA ASP A 167 -4.35 -18.33 -0.90
C ASP A 167 -3.45 -19.56 -0.86
N THR A 168 -3.07 -20.10 -2.03
CA THR A 168 -2.16 -21.26 -2.11
C THR A 168 -0.81 -20.91 -1.52
N PHE A 169 -0.20 -19.81 -1.98
CA PHE A 169 1.08 -19.36 -1.48
C PHE A 169 1.02 -19.07 0.04
N HIS A 170 -0.02 -18.36 0.48
CA HIS A 170 -0.17 -18.00 1.88
C HIS A 170 -0.40 -19.20 2.80
N LYS A 171 -1.18 -20.21 2.36
CA LYS A 171 -1.39 -21.44 3.11
C LYS A 171 -0.08 -22.18 3.32
N ILE A 172 0.73 -22.33 2.26
CA ILE A 172 2.02 -23.00 2.34
C ILE A 172 2.96 -22.27 3.31
N CYS A 173 3.10 -20.95 3.16
CA CYS A 173 3.95 -20.16 4.05
C CYS A 173 3.51 -20.25 5.52
N ARG A 174 2.19 -20.18 5.80
CA ARG A 174 1.69 -20.31 7.17
C ARG A 174 1.99 -21.67 7.76
N PHE A 175 1.77 -22.74 6.99
CA PHE A 175 2.01 -24.09 7.47
C PHE A 175 3.50 -24.33 7.72
N MET A 176 4.38 -23.90 6.81
CA MET A 176 5.83 -24.00 6.99
C MET A 176 6.34 -23.18 8.20
N SER A 177 5.68 -22.07 8.53
CA SER A 177 6.07 -21.24 9.69
C SER A 177 5.80 -21.88 11.04
N GLU A 178 5.08 -23.01 11.09
CA GLU A 178 4.89 -23.81 12.31
C GLU A 178 6.12 -24.67 12.63
N TRP A 179 6.96 -24.94 11.62
CA TRP A 179 8.11 -25.84 11.73
C TRP A 179 9.46 -25.15 11.60
N SER A 180 9.53 -24.02 10.88
CA SER A 180 10.78 -23.34 10.58
C SER A 180 10.62 -21.84 10.58
N GLU A 181 11.72 -21.14 10.83
CA GLU A 181 11.82 -19.68 10.67
C GLU A 181 12.12 -19.26 9.23
N ASN A 182 12.57 -20.20 8.39
CA ASN A 182 13.06 -19.95 7.05
C ASN A 182 12.36 -20.82 6.03
N ILE A 183 12.31 -20.32 4.81
CA ILE A 183 11.83 -21.04 3.64
C ILE A 183 12.82 -20.86 2.50
N GLU A 184 13.17 -21.95 1.85
CA GLU A 184 13.82 -21.91 0.55
C GLU A 184 12.76 -21.87 -0.54
N ILE A 185 12.92 -20.96 -1.49
CA ILE A 185 12.06 -20.83 -2.67
C ILE A 185 12.91 -21.06 -3.90
N LYS A 186 12.56 -22.06 -4.69
CA LYS A 186 13.32 -22.51 -5.85
C LYS A 186 12.45 -22.61 -7.09
N CYS A 187 12.94 -22.06 -8.20
CA CYS A 187 12.34 -22.22 -9.52
C CYS A 187 13.31 -22.99 -10.43
N VAL A 188 12.84 -24.08 -10.99
CA VAL A 188 13.56 -24.89 -11.99
C VAL A 188 12.54 -25.70 -12.82
N ASP A 189 12.82 -25.92 -14.09
CA ASP A 189 12.02 -26.75 -15.00
C ASP A 189 10.52 -26.41 -15.00
N SER A 190 10.19 -25.12 -14.96
CA SER A 190 8.80 -24.62 -14.88
C SER A 190 8.05 -25.14 -13.65
N GLN A 191 8.74 -25.37 -12.55
CA GLN A 191 8.20 -25.71 -11.24
C GLN A 191 8.64 -24.69 -10.19
N LEU A 192 7.77 -24.45 -9.22
CA LEU A 192 8.08 -23.70 -8.01
C LEU A 192 8.12 -24.66 -6.83
N THR A 193 9.28 -24.79 -6.20
CA THR A 193 9.44 -25.61 -4.99
C THR A 193 9.64 -24.69 -3.80
N LEU A 194 8.91 -24.95 -2.75
CA LEU A 194 8.93 -24.30 -1.46
C LEU A 194 9.36 -25.37 -0.45
N SER A 195 10.47 -25.16 0.25
CA SER A 195 10.99 -26.10 1.25
C SER A 195 11.41 -25.41 2.54
N CYS A 196 11.27 -26.12 3.64
CA CYS A 196 11.77 -25.68 4.93
C CYS A 196 12.31 -26.89 5.71
N GLU A 197 13.34 -26.66 6.49
CA GLU A 197 13.93 -27.61 7.43
C GLU A 197 13.60 -27.14 8.84
N GLY A 198 13.03 -28.01 9.65
CA GLY A 198 12.68 -27.75 11.04
C GLY A 198 13.29 -28.82 11.96
N ASP A 199 13.31 -28.57 13.25
CA ASP A 199 13.86 -29.51 14.25
C ASP A 199 13.14 -30.86 14.27
N THR A 200 11.88 -30.89 13.87
CA THR A 200 11.03 -32.11 13.95
C THR A 200 10.49 -32.52 12.59
N VAL A 201 10.26 -31.56 11.68
CA VAL A 201 9.61 -31.80 10.39
C VAL A 201 10.29 -31.02 9.30
N ASP A 202 10.69 -31.72 8.25
CA ASP A 202 11.10 -31.12 6.97
C ASP A 202 9.90 -31.16 6.02
N GLN A 203 9.63 -30.05 5.37
CA GLN A 203 8.55 -29.97 4.42
C GLN A 203 9.02 -29.48 3.06
N THR A 204 8.60 -30.16 2.02
CA THR A 204 8.80 -29.71 0.63
C THR A 204 7.47 -29.74 -0.11
N THR A 205 7.14 -28.64 -0.77
CA THR A 205 5.94 -28.50 -1.62
C THR A 205 6.38 -28.08 -3.00
N THR A 206 6.13 -28.90 -4.01
CA THR A 206 6.41 -28.58 -5.42
C THR A 206 5.12 -28.31 -6.15
N ILE A 207 5.07 -27.20 -6.87
CA ILE A 207 3.94 -26.74 -7.65
C ILE A 207 4.36 -26.67 -9.10
N GLY A 208 3.73 -27.50 -9.93
CA GLY A 208 3.89 -27.49 -11.37
C GLY A 208 2.99 -26.47 -12.04
N GLN A 209 3.32 -26.12 -13.28
CA GLN A 209 2.51 -25.23 -14.09
C GLN A 209 1.15 -25.84 -14.40
N SER A 210 0.07 -25.04 -14.24
CA SER A 210 -1.30 -25.40 -14.56
C SER A 210 -2.14 -24.16 -14.83
N ASP A 211 -3.20 -24.27 -15.62
CA ASP A 211 -4.03 -23.13 -16.03
C ASP A 211 -4.69 -22.41 -14.83
N ASP A 212 -5.16 -23.17 -13.83
CA ASP A 212 -5.82 -22.65 -12.62
C ASP A 212 -4.86 -22.49 -11.43
N GLY A 213 -3.55 -22.69 -11.62
CA GLY A 213 -2.56 -22.72 -10.56
C GLY A 213 -1.38 -21.80 -10.81
N LEU A 214 -0.19 -22.42 -10.91
CA LEU A 214 1.05 -21.72 -11.17
C LEU A 214 1.22 -21.45 -12.67
N VAL A 215 1.47 -20.20 -13.03
CA VAL A 215 1.79 -19.79 -14.41
C VAL A 215 3.08 -19.00 -14.45
N PHE A 216 4.05 -19.44 -15.26
CA PHE A 216 5.25 -18.66 -15.52
C PHE A 216 4.94 -17.58 -16.56
N THR A 217 5.00 -16.33 -16.16
CA THR A 217 4.86 -15.17 -17.08
C THR A 217 6.19 -14.74 -17.67
N ARG A 218 7.29 -15.08 -16.99
CA ARG A 218 8.66 -14.94 -17.47
C ARG A 218 9.49 -16.11 -16.92
N ASN A 219 10.21 -16.78 -17.78
CA ASN A 219 11.17 -17.83 -17.43
C ASN A 219 12.25 -17.89 -18.53
N GLU A 220 13.26 -17.03 -18.41
CA GLU A 220 14.26 -16.84 -19.46
C GLU A 220 15.15 -18.07 -19.67
N ASN A 221 15.42 -18.81 -18.61
CA ASN A 221 16.25 -20.01 -18.63
C ASN A 221 15.64 -21.08 -17.70
N PRO A 222 14.66 -21.87 -18.18
CA PRO A 222 13.95 -22.84 -17.33
C PRO A 222 14.87 -23.86 -16.65
N GLU A 223 15.93 -24.30 -17.32
CA GLU A 223 16.90 -25.27 -16.79
C GLU A 223 17.82 -24.67 -15.71
N LYS A 224 17.91 -23.33 -15.63
CA LYS A 224 18.74 -22.66 -14.63
C LYS A 224 18.00 -22.58 -13.29
N ILE A 225 18.64 -23.10 -12.25
CA ILE A 225 18.13 -22.99 -10.89
C ILE A 225 18.16 -21.54 -10.45
N ILE A 226 17.00 -21.04 -10.05
CA ILE A 226 16.83 -19.74 -9.38
C ILE A 226 16.29 -20.04 -8.00
N GLU A 227 17.06 -19.69 -6.96
CA GLU A 227 16.75 -20.04 -5.57
C GLU A 227 17.10 -18.92 -4.60
N GLY A 228 16.47 -18.94 -3.44
CA GLY A 228 16.79 -18.04 -2.34
C GLY A 228 16.16 -18.51 -1.04
N VAL A 229 16.83 -18.20 0.07
CA VAL A 229 16.33 -18.46 1.42
C VAL A 229 15.76 -17.18 2.01
N PHE A 230 14.53 -17.23 2.54
CA PHE A 230 13.81 -16.07 3.04
C PHE A 230 13.21 -16.33 4.42
N SER A 231 13.03 -15.28 5.21
CA SER A 231 12.40 -15.41 6.53
C SER A 231 10.88 -15.53 6.42
N LEU A 232 10.34 -16.62 6.95
CA LEU A 232 8.90 -16.87 7.03
C LEU A 232 8.16 -15.82 7.85
N LYS A 233 8.79 -15.24 8.88
CA LYS A 233 8.23 -14.13 9.65
C LYS A 233 7.73 -12.99 8.77
N TYR A 234 8.51 -12.58 7.78
CA TYR A 234 8.13 -11.50 6.86
C TYR A 234 7.10 -11.97 5.83
N LEU A 235 7.23 -13.20 5.32
CA LEU A 235 6.24 -13.75 4.38
C LEU A 235 4.85 -13.88 5.02
N ILE A 236 4.77 -14.17 6.32
CA ILE A 236 3.52 -14.15 7.07
C ILE A 236 2.91 -12.75 7.12
N LEU A 237 3.72 -11.69 7.23
CA LEU A 237 3.20 -10.31 7.11
C LEU A 237 2.60 -10.06 5.72
N PHE A 238 3.18 -10.62 4.67
CA PHE A 238 2.66 -10.48 3.30
C PHE A 238 1.27 -11.12 3.15
N THR A 239 0.98 -12.17 3.93
CA THR A 239 -0.35 -12.79 3.91
C THR A 239 -1.47 -11.84 4.35
N LYS A 240 -1.14 -10.73 5.02
CA LYS A 240 -2.12 -9.67 5.37
C LYS A 240 -2.70 -8.98 4.13
N CYS A 241 -1.99 -9.04 3.01
CA CYS A 241 -2.44 -8.51 1.72
C CYS A 241 -3.41 -9.45 0.97
N SER A 242 -3.81 -10.60 1.54
CA SER A 242 -4.66 -11.62 0.87
C SER A 242 -6.00 -11.08 0.35
N LYS A 243 -6.55 -10.04 0.98
CA LYS A 243 -7.82 -9.42 0.57
C LYS A 243 -7.69 -8.48 -0.66
N LEU A 244 -6.48 -8.21 -1.14
CA LEU A 244 -6.24 -7.26 -2.23
C LEU A 244 -6.49 -7.86 -3.60
N CYS A 245 -6.06 -9.09 -3.82
CA CYS A 245 -6.21 -9.80 -5.10
C CYS A 245 -6.17 -11.33 -4.89
N GLU A 246 -6.76 -12.05 -5.84
CA GLU A 246 -6.79 -13.53 -5.82
C GLU A 246 -5.48 -14.15 -6.30
N VAL A 247 -4.76 -13.46 -7.18
CA VAL A 247 -3.51 -13.92 -7.78
C VAL A 247 -2.39 -12.93 -7.49
N ILE A 248 -1.24 -13.44 -7.08
CA ILE A 248 -0.03 -12.68 -6.82
C ILE A 248 1.04 -12.97 -7.87
N HIS A 249 1.93 -12.00 -8.09
CA HIS A 249 3.11 -12.18 -8.91
C HIS A 249 4.33 -12.30 -8.00
N VAL A 250 5.04 -13.41 -8.11
CA VAL A 250 6.27 -13.69 -7.37
C VAL A 250 7.44 -13.53 -8.33
N HIS A 251 8.30 -12.58 -8.03
CA HIS A 251 9.50 -12.28 -8.81
C HIS A 251 10.70 -12.80 -8.06
N LEU A 252 11.46 -13.68 -8.68
CA LEU A 252 12.62 -14.35 -8.09
C LEU A 252 13.82 -14.29 -9.01
N GLN A 253 14.98 -14.04 -8.41
CA GLN A 253 16.30 -14.11 -9.06
C GLN A 253 17.37 -14.32 -8.01
N ASN A 254 18.43 -15.08 -8.34
CA ASN A 254 19.55 -15.32 -7.45
C ASN A 254 20.17 -14.01 -6.96
N ASP A 255 20.49 -13.95 -5.69
CA ASP A 255 21.15 -12.83 -5.01
C ASP A 255 20.38 -11.51 -5.01
N LEU A 256 19.10 -11.53 -5.44
CA LEU A 256 18.22 -10.38 -5.42
C LEU A 256 17.06 -10.57 -4.43
N PRO A 257 16.44 -9.47 -3.96
CA PRO A 257 15.27 -9.56 -3.11
C PRO A 257 14.12 -10.29 -3.79
N LEU A 258 13.46 -11.18 -3.06
CA LEU A 258 12.16 -11.71 -3.46
C LEU A 258 11.15 -10.56 -3.51
N THR A 259 10.49 -10.36 -4.64
CA THR A 259 9.43 -9.35 -4.75
C THR A 259 8.09 -9.99 -5.01
N ILE A 260 7.13 -9.75 -4.12
CA ILE A 260 5.74 -10.17 -4.29
C ILE A 260 4.88 -8.96 -4.57
N VAL A 261 4.12 -9.03 -5.68
CA VAL A 261 3.26 -7.95 -6.14
C VAL A 261 1.80 -8.34 -5.97
N TYR A 262 1.05 -7.51 -5.25
CA TYR A 262 -0.39 -7.59 -5.12
C TYR A 262 -1.03 -6.44 -5.87
N LYS A 263 -2.04 -6.72 -6.70
CA LYS A 263 -2.84 -5.67 -7.33
C LYS A 263 -3.84 -5.09 -6.33
N ILE A 264 -4.04 -3.78 -6.37
CA ILE A 264 -5.04 -3.07 -5.58
C ILE A 264 -6.22 -2.78 -6.51
N GLY A 265 -7.00 -3.81 -6.81
CA GLY A 265 -8.02 -3.72 -7.87
C GLY A 265 -7.43 -3.18 -9.17
N SER A 266 -8.10 -2.19 -9.76
CA SER A 266 -7.63 -1.50 -10.99
C SER A 266 -6.81 -0.24 -10.70
N ILE A 267 -6.68 0.18 -9.44
CA ILE A 267 -6.16 1.50 -9.08
C ILE A 267 -4.64 1.53 -8.86
N GLY A 268 -4.02 0.39 -8.63
CA GLY A 268 -2.58 0.36 -8.36
C GLY A 268 -2.04 -1.00 -7.94
N ASP A 269 -0.90 -0.98 -7.28
CA ASP A 269 -0.24 -2.17 -6.74
C ASP A 269 0.53 -1.89 -5.45
N ILE A 270 0.79 -2.96 -4.70
CA ILE A 270 1.77 -3.00 -3.62
C ILE A 270 2.83 -4.04 -3.94
N LYS A 271 4.09 -3.65 -3.84
CA LYS A 271 5.27 -4.50 -3.95
C LYS A 271 5.89 -4.67 -2.58
N LEU A 272 6.07 -5.90 -2.17
CA LEU A 272 6.74 -6.29 -0.94
C LEU A 272 8.03 -6.97 -1.32
N CYS A 273 9.17 -6.34 -1.01
CA CYS A 273 10.50 -6.80 -1.39
C CYS A 273 11.24 -7.27 -0.15
N LEU A 274 11.59 -8.54 -0.11
CA LEU A 274 12.27 -9.21 1.01
C LEU A 274 13.67 -9.59 0.62
N ALA A 275 14.65 -9.10 1.38
CA ALA A 275 16.05 -9.48 1.19
C ALA A 275 16.25 -10.98 1.46
N PRO A 276 17.06 -11.69 0.64
CA PRO A 276 17.43 -13.06 0.93
C PRO A 276 18.32 -13.11 2.18
N LYS A 277 18.28 -14.24 2.88
CA LYS A 277 19.27 -14.53 3.90
C LYS A 277 20.64 -14.78 3.25
N PRO A 278 21.74 -14.36 3.88
CA PRO A 278 23.05 -14.78 3.43
C PRO A 278 23.12 -16.31 3.37
N LYS A 279 23.78 -16.85 2.34
CA LYS A 279 24.16 -18.27 2.36
C LYS A 279 25.25 -18.38 3.42
N ASP A 280 25.06 -19.24 4.40
CA ASP A 280 26.14 -19.61 5.32
C ASP A 280 27.21 -20.30 4.49
N ASP A 281 28.46 -19.74 4.49
CA ASP A 281 29.64 -20.29 3.81
C ASP A 281 30.11 -21.56 4.50
#